data_281fe15a6d0d3b9d4b83bdaf9c23d395
#
_entry.id   281fe15a6d0d3b9d4b83bdaf9c23d395
#
_cell.length_a   1.000
_cell.length_b   1.000
_cell.length_c   1.000
_cell.angle_alpha   90.00
_cell.angle_beta   90.00
_cell.angle_gamma   90.00
#
_symmetry.space_group_name_H-M   'P 1'
#
loop_
_entity.id
_entity.type
_entity.pdbx_description
1 polymer ?
#
loop_
_entity_poly.entity_id
_entity_poly.type
_entity_poly.pdbx_seq_one_letter_code
_entity_poly.pdbx_strand_id
1 'polypeptide(L)'
;MKYREIADGIFLDRPNRFIAHVDVNGTVETVHVKNTGRCRELLLPGAAVRLEVSDNPKRKTKYDLVAVRKQELGWVNMDSQAPNKVVGEWLSKQNFDLVRPEFAYGRSRIDFYMEKGEQKYLLEVKGCTLEVGGIGYFPDAPTERGVKHLHELAQAQRAGYRCAVAFVIQMEGITEVRPNVGTQPEFGPALAEAKAAGVRVLFLLCHVGRDSLEIVEQREG
;
A
#
# COMPACT_ATOMS: atom_id res chain seq x y z
N MET A 1 -5.92 9.82 -4.67
CA MET A 1 -7.24 9.14 -4.77
C MET A 1 -8.17 9.67 -3.68
N LYS A 2 -9.48 9.58 -3.90
CA LYS A 2 -10.46 10.12 -2.96
C LYS A 2 -11.51 9.05 -2.61
N TYR A 3 -11.86 8.95 -1.33
CA TYR A 3 -13.00 8.19 -0.84
C TYR A 3 -14.29 9.01 -0.99
N ARG A 4 -15.44 8.36 -1.07
CA ARG A 4 -16.72 9.05 -1.30
C ARG A 4 -17.22 9.79 -0.06
N GLU A 5 -17.53 9.05 0.98
CA GLU A 5 -18.07 9.56 2.23
C GLU A 5 -17.35 8.91 3.39
N ILE A 6 -16.89 9.70 4.34
CA ILE A 6 -16.13 9.22 5.51
C ILE A 6 -16.93 9.49 6.78
N ALA A 7 -17.17 8.40 7.52
CA ALA A 7 -17.61 8.43 8.91
C ALA A 7 -16.42 8.23 9.83
N ASP A 8 -16.44 8.86 11.01
CA ASP A 8 -15.46 8.63 12.07
C ASP A 8 -16.00 7.59 13.04
N GLY A 9 -15.11 6.83 13.68
CA GLY A 9 -15.45 5.84 14.69
C GLY A 9 -14.31 5.54 15.63
N ILE A 10 -14.59 4.73 16.63
CA ILE A 10 -13.61 4.23 17.60
C ILE A 10 -13.50 2.72 17.43
N PHE A 11 -12.30 2.24 17.14
CA PHE A 11 -12.03 0.82 17.01
C PHE A 11 -12.21 0.09 18.35
N LEU A 12 -12.92 -1.02 18.33
CA LEU A 12 -13.17 -1.85 19.52
C LEU A 12 -12.32 -3.12 19.48
N ASP A 13 -12.56 -3.96 18.48
CA ASP A 13 -11.83 -5.22 18.29
C ASP A 13 -11.83 -5.70 16.82
N ARG A 14 -11.04 -6.72 16.52
CA ARG A 14 -10.92 -7.36 15.21
C ARG A 14 -11.04 -8.87 15.33
N PRO A 15 -12.26 -9.44 15.27
CA PRO A 15 -12.48 -10.88 15.42
C PRO A 15 -11.74 -11.74 14.40
N ASN A 16 -11.56 -11.22 13.19
CA ASN A 16 -10.80 -11.88 12.13
C ASN A 16 -10.20 -10.84 11.17
N ARG A 17 -9.42 -11.30 10.18
CA ARG A 17 -8.71 -10.40 9.25
C ARG A 17 -9.61 -9.55 8.33
N PHE A 18 -10.90 -9.85 8.25
CA PHE A 18 -11.82 -9.15 7.35
C PHE A 18 -12.83 -8.27 8.06
N ILE A 19 -13.04 -8.49 9.36
CA ILE A 19 -14.11 -7.86 10.15
C ILE A 19 -13.50 -7.18 11.37
N ALA A 20 -14.01 -5.99 11.67
CA ALA A 20 -13.79 -5.29 12.91
C ALA A 20 -15.12 -4.80 13.50
N HIS A 21 -15.14 -4.56 14.81
CA HIS A 21 -16.21 -3.83 15.48
C HIS A 21 -15.72 -2.42 15.78
N VAL A 22 -16.56 -1.44 15.45
CA VAL A 22 -16.26 -0.02 15.60
C VAL A 22 -17.48 0.67 16.19
N ASP A 23 -17.27 1.49 17.21
CA ASP A 23 -18.31 2.39 17.71
C ASP A 23 -18.43 3.59 16.75
N VAL A 24 -19.60 3.74 16.15
CA VAL A 24 -19.96 4.86 15.28
C VAL A 24 -21.13 5.61 15.94
N ASN A 25 -20.85 6.76 16.53
CA ASN A 25 -21.84 7.61 17.21
C ASN A 25 -22.64 6.86 18.32
N GLY A 26 -21.98 6.02 19.12
CA GLY A 26 -22.59 5.25 20.21
C GLY A 26 -23.25 3.94 19.78
N THR A 27 -23.12 3.57 18.50
CA THR A 27 -23.62 2.28 17.97
C THR A 27 -22.46 1.41 17.53
N VAL A 28 -22.43 0.17 18.01
CA VAL A 28 -21.42 -0.82 17.59
C VAL A 28 -21.78 -1.35 16.20
N GLU A 29 -20.94 -1.03 15.24
CA GLU A 29 -21.07 -1.45 13.84
C GLU A 29 -20.08 -2.54 13.49
N THR A 30 -20.53 -3.51 12.70
CA THR A 30 -19.65 -4.51 12.07
C THR A 30 -19.13 -3.94 10.74
N VAL A 31 -17.82 -3.73 10.65
CA VAL A 31 -17.18 -3.09 9.49
C VAL A 31 -16.25 -4.06 8.77
N HIS A 32 -16.10 -3.89 7.47
CA HIS A 32 -15.13 -4.64 6.69
C HIS A 32 -13.75 -3.97 6.79
N VAL A 33 -12.70 -4.77 7.02
CA VAL A 33 -11.31 -4.31 7.04
C VAL A 33 -10.71 -4.52 5.65
N LYS A 34 -10.42 -3.44 4.93
CA LYS A 34 -9.82 -3.48 3.57
C LYS A 34 -8.32 -3.77 3.59
N ASN A 35 -7.84 -4.51 4.59
CA ASN A 35 -6.45 -4.92 4.71
C ASN A 35 -6.37 -6.31 5.34
N THR A 36 -5.74 -7.24 4.64
CA THR A 36 -5.54 -8.60 5.13
C THR A 36 -4.28 -8.77 5.98
N GLY A 37 -3.43 -7.75 6.06
CA GLY A 37 -2.28 -7.68 6.94
C GLY A 37 -2.66 -7.74 8.42
N ARG A 38 -1.68 -7.96 9.27
CA ARG A 38 -1.93 -8.08 10.72
C ARG A 38 -2.35 -6.77 11.34
N CYS A 39 -1.67 -5.67 11.03
CA CYS A 39 -1.94 -4.30 11.51
C CYS A 39 -2.19 -4.22 13.02
N ARG A 40 -1.51 -5.08 13.81
CA ARG A 40 -1.74 -5.17 15.26
C ARG A 40 -1.27 -3.93 16.01
N GLU A 41 -0.26 -3.29 15.49
CA GLU A 41 0.32 -2.05 16.02
C GLU A 41 -0.56 -0.81 15.73
N LEU A 42 -1.50 -0.94 14.80
CA LEU A 42 -2.43 0.11 14.40
C LEU A 42 -3.80 -0.07 15.05
N LEU A 43 -4.37 -1.26 14.95
CA LEU A 43 -5.73 -1.57 15.39
C LEU A 43 -5.76 -1.92 16.87
N LEU A 44 -5.54 -0.90 17.70
CA LEU A 44 -5.61 -0.99 19.16
C LEU A 44 -6.99 -0.54 19.64
N PRO A 45 -7.61 -1.24 20.64
CA PRO A 45 -8.88 -0.79 21.21
C PRO A 45 -8.82 0.68 21.65
N GLY A 46 -9.83 1.46 21.27
CA GLY A 46 -9.88 2.90 21.52
C GLY A 46 -9.22 3.77 20.44
N ALA A 47 -8.56 3.20 19.44
CA ALA A 47 -7.99 3.98 18.34
C ALA A 47 -9.10 4.65 17.50
N ALA A 48 -8.91 5.92 17.17
CA ALA A 48 -9.78 6.61 16.22
C ALA A 48 -9.59 6.05 14.81
N VAL A 49 -10.69 5.78 14.11
CA VAL A 49 -10.68 5.23 12.75
C VAL A 49 -11.55 6.03 11.80
N ARG A 50 -11.25 5.93 10.50
CA ARG A 50 -12.07 6.45 9.41
C ARG A 50 -12.64 5.30 8.60
N LEU A 51 -13.91 5.42 8.29
CA LEU A 51 -14.70 4.41 7.62
C LEU A 51 -15.26 5.00 6.33
N GLU A 52 -15.00 4.35 5.18
CA GLU A 52 -15.70 4.69 3.94
C GLU A 52 -17.11 4.10 3.99
N VAL A 53 -18.12 4.92 3.76
CA VAL A 53 -19.52 4.49 3.67
C VAL A 53 -19.75 3.83 2.31
N SER A 54 -20.23 2.59 2.32
CA SER A 54 -20.57 1.87 1.08
C SER A 54 -21.89 2.35 0.50
N ASP A 55 -21.92 2.60 -0.79
CA ASP A 55 -23.14 2.90 -1.56
C ASP A 55 -23.90 1.66 -2.02
N ASN A 56 -23.37 0.47 -1.79
CA ASN A 56 -24.02 -0.77 -2.18
C ASN A 56 -24.93 -1.31 -1.07
N PRO A 57 -26.26 -1.16 -1.20
CA PRO A 57 -27.21 -1.58 -0.16
C PRO A 57 -27.29 -3.11 0.02
N LYS A 58 -26.72 -3.89 -0.91
CA LYS A 58 -26.69 -5.37 -0.84
C LYS A 58 -25.51 -5.89 0.00
N ARG A 59 -24.58 -5.04 0.43
CA ARG A 59 -23.44 -5.46 1.26
C ARG A 59 -23.90 -5.79 2.68
N LYS A 60 -23.25 -6.81 3.25
CA LYS A 60 -23.44 -7.19 4.67
C LYS A 60 -22.85 -6.17 5.65
N THR A 61 -21.83 -5.43 5.21
CA THR A 61 -21.18 -4.37 5.99
C THR A 61 -21.40 -3.03 5.32
N LYS A 62 -21.91 -2.06 6.07
CA LYS A 62 -22.14 -0.69 5.61
C LYS A 62 -20.85 0.09 5.42
N TYR A 63 -19.81 -0.27 6.15
CA TYR A 63 -18.57 0.47 6.26
C TYR A 63 -17.34 -0.35 5.86
N ASP A 64 -16.36 0.31 5.25
CA ASP A 64 -14.99 -0.16 5.05
C ASP A 64 -14.02 0.64 5.93
N LEU A 65 -13.25 -0.02 6.79
CA LEU A 65 -12.21 0.63 7.58
C LEU A 65 -11.02 0.94 6.66
N VAL A 66 -10.75 2.24 6.46
CA VAL A 66 -9.76 2.73 5.50
C VAL A 66 -8.58 3.46 6.12
N ALA A 67 -8.73 4.04 7.33
CA ALA A 67 -7.61 4.66 8.02
C ALA A 67 -7.76 4.53 9.53
N VAL A 68 -6.63 4.59 10.23
CA VAL A 68 -6.53 4.53 11.68
C VAL A 68 -5.57 5.61 12.17
N ARG A 69 -5.83 6.20 13.31
CA ARG A 69 -4.94 7.17 13.96
C ARG A 69 -3.96 6.43 14.87
N LYS A 70 -2.70 6.40 14.47
CA LYS A 70 -1.60 5.94 15.32
C LYS A 70 -1.13 7.10 16.21
N GLN A 71 -0.96 6.82 17.50
CA GLN A 71 -0.44 7.79 18.46
C GLN A 71 0.94 8.29 17.98
N GLU A 72 1.21 9.59 18.16
CA GLU A 72 2.45 10.29 17.77
C GLU A 72 2.74 10.38 16.26
N LEU A 73 2.21 9.46 15.43
CA LEU A 73 2.42 9.48 13.99
C LEU A 73 1.30 10.21 13.22
N GLY A 74 0.05 10.15 13.71
CA GLY A 74 -1.10 10.71 13.00
C GLY A 74 -1.90 9.64 12.25
N TRP A 75 -2.51 10.02 11.11
CA TRP A 75 -3.36 9.11 10.33
C TRP A 75 -2.53 8.20 9.43
N VAL A 76 -2.82 6.91 9.48
CA VAL A 76 -2.30 5.88 8.58
C VAL A 76 -3.45 5.38 7.72
N ASN A 77 -3.33 5.53 6.41
CA ASN A 77 -4.26 4.87 5.48
C ASN A 77 -3.92 3.38 5.43
N MET A 78 -4.88 2.52 5.70
CA MET A 78 -4.66 1.08 5.72
C MET A 78 -5.40 0.31 4.63
N ASP A 79 -6.07 1.00 3.71
CA ASP A 79 -6.71 0.37 2.55
C ASP A 79 -5.64 -0.24 1.63
N SER A 80 -5.61 -1.57 1.55
CA SER A 80 -4.65 -2.31 0.71
C SER A 80 -4.84 -2.11 -0.80
N GLN A 81 -5.95 -1.53 -1.23
CA GLN A 81 -6.22 -1.18 -2.63
C GLN A 81 -5.82 0.27 -2.96
N ALA A 82 -5.62 1.12 -1.95
CA ALA A 82 -5.26 2.52 -2.14
C ALA A 82 -3.91 2.71 -2.84
N PRO A 83 -2.85 1.91 -2.57
CA PRO A 83 -1.56 2.06 -3.24
C PRO A 83 -1.64 2.04 -4.75
N ASN A 84 -2.30 1.03 -5.33
CA ASN A 84 -2.41 0.93 -6.79
C ASN A 84 -3.25 2.05 -7.39
N LYS A 85 -4.30 2.49 -6.70
CA LYS A 85 -5.13 3.61 -7.15
C LYS A 85 -4.35 4.92 -7.18
N VAL A 86 -3.66 5.26 -6.09
CA VAL A 86 -2.91 6.52 -6.00
C VAL A 86 -1.69 6.53 -6.93
N VAL A 87 -1.04 5.38 -7.14
CA VAL A 87 0.05 5.25 -8.13
C VAL A 87 -0.49 5.42 -9.55
N GLY A 88 -1.66 4.85 -9.87
CA GLY A 88 -2.30 5.05 -11.17
C GLY A 88 -2.58 6.54 -11.46
N GLU A 89 -3.12 7.28 -10.48
CA GLU A 89 -3.32 8.73 -10.59
C GLU A 89 -1.99 9.51 -10.68
N TRP A 90 -0.96 9.07 -9.95
CA TRP A 90 0.37 9.68 -10.03
C TRP A 90 1.00 9.44 -11.40
N LEU A 91 0.92 8.21 -11.95
CA LEU A 91 1.42 7.85 -13.27
C LEU A 91 0.71 8.62 -14.38
N SER A 92 -0.59 8.91 -14.25
CA SER A 92 -1.34 9.70 -15.25
C SER A 92 -0.85 11.15 -15.39
N LYS A 93 -0.13 11.65 -14.36
CA LYS A 93 0.51 12.97 -14.37
C LYS A 93 1.97 12.92 -14.88
N GLN A 94 2.51 11.71 -15.12
CA GLN A 94 3.85 11.51 -15.67
C GLN A 94 3.78 11.50 -17.20
N ASN A 95 4.90 11.79 -17.84
CA ASN A 95 4.99 11.84 -19.30
C ASN A 95 5.27 10.44 -19.89
N PHE A 96 4.30 9.51 -19.75
CA PHE A 96 4.30 8.22 -20.45
C PHE A 96 3.30 8.23 -21.59
N ASP A 97 3.65 7.56 -22.70
CA ASP A 97 2.79 7.42 -23.89
C ASP A 97 1.68 6.40 -23.64
N LEU A 98 1.95 5.39 -22.80
CA LEU A 98 1.01 4.36 -22.39
C LEU A 98 1.22 4.02 -20.93
N VAL A 99 0.11 3.87 -20.18
CA VAL A 99 0.08 3.30 -18.83
C VAL A 99 -0.98 2.21 -18.81
N ARG A 100 -0.60 0.97 -18.51
CA ARG A 100 -1.49 -0.18 -18.45
C ARG A 100 -1.38 -0.84 -17.06
N PRO A 101 -2.44 -0.81 -16.24
CA PRO A 101 -2.47 -1.53 -14.97
C PRO A 101 -2.63 -3.05 -15.18
N GLU A 102 -2.26 -3.83 -14.17
CA GLU A 102 -2.48 -5.28 -14.09
C GLU A 102 -1.90 -6.04 -15.31
N PHE A 103 -0.66 -5.73 -15.67
CA PHE A 103 -0.01 -6.27 -16.86
C PHE A 103 0.52 -7.69 -16.63
N ALA A 104 0.13 -8.63 -17.50
CA ALA A 104 0.66 -10.00 -17.47
C ALA A 104 2.12 -10.02 -17.99
N TYR A 105 3.05 -10.40 -17.14
CA TYR A 105 4.45 -10.59 -17.48
C TYR A 105 4.92 -11.97 -17.01
N GLY A 106 5.32 -12.81 -17.95
CA GLY A 106 5.70 -14.20 -17.64
C GLY A 106 4.56 -14.97 -16.97
N ARG A 107 4.80 -15.43 -15.73
CA ARG A 107 3.81 -16.15 -14.91
C ARG A 107 3.18 -15.29 -13.82
N SER A 108 3.42 -13.99 -13.86
CA SER A 108 2.92 -13.04 -12.86
C SER A 108 2.14 -11.90 -13.51
N ARG A 109 1.52 -11.12 -12.65
CA ARG A 109 0.85 -9.89 -13.00
C ARG A 109 1.55 -8.77 -12.25
N ILE A 110 2.20 -7.89 -12.99
CA ILE A 110 2.87 -6.69 -12.50
C ILE A 110 1.86 -5.55 -12.41
N ASP A 111 1.94 -4.72 -11.40
CA ASP A 111 0.93 -3.71 -11.12
C ASP A 111 0.78 -2.69 -12.25
N PHE A 112 1.90 -2.24 -12.87
CA PHE A 112 1.85 -1.32 -14.01
C PHE A 112 2.93 -1.63 -15.05
N TYR A 113 2.50 -1.56 -16.32
CA TYR A 113 3.36 -1.49 -17.48
C TYR A 113 3.23 -0.10 -18.10
N MET A 114 4.35 0.52 -18.50
CA MET A 114 4.36 1.82 -19.14
C MET A 114 5.28 1.84 -20.36
N GLU A 115 5.01 2.77 -21.30
CA GLU A 115 5.86 3.03 -22.47
C GLU A 115 6.19 4.52 -22.56
N LYS A 116 7.41 4.82 -23.00
CA LYS A 116 7.85 6.15 -23.37
C LYS A 116 8.83 6.04 -24.55
N GLY A 117 8.39 6.45 -25.75
CA GLY A 117 9.08 6.14 -26.99
C GLY A 117 9.23 4.61 -27.14
N GLU A 118 10.43 4.14 -27.42
CA GLU A 118 10.73 2.72 -27.54
C GLU A 118 10.98 2.03 -26.18
N GLN A 119 11.09 2.80 -25.09
CA GLN A 119 11.43 2.27 -23.79
C GLN A 119 10.20 1.72 -23.07
N LYS A 120 10.31 0.50 -22.56
CA LYS A 120 9.28 -0.22 -21.79
C LYS A 120 9.64 -0.25 -20.32
N TYR A 121 8.64 -0.05 -19.47
CA TYR A 121 8.80 0.05 -18.01
C TYR A 121 7.87 -0.93 -17.31
N LEU A 122 8.34 -1.47 -16.19
CA LEU A 122 7.53 -2.27 -15.26
C LEU A 122 7.63 -1.67 -13.86
N LEU A 123 6.50 -1.53 -13.20
CA LEU A 123 6.42 -1.01 -11.84
C LEU A 123 5.58 -1.96 -10.96
N GLU A 124 6.19 -2.44 -9.90
CA GLU A 124 5.53 -3.18 -8.83
C GLU A 124 5.26 -2.25 -7.65
N VAL A 125 4.06 -2.29 -7.09
CA VAL A 125 3.61 -1.41 -6.01
C VAL A 125 3.50 -2.20 -4.70
N LYS A 126 4.03 -1.62 -3.63
CA LYS A 126 3.95 -2.16 -2.27
C LYS A 126 3.42 -1.09 -1.32
N GLY A 127 2.27 -1.33 -0.69
CA GLY A 127 1.77 -0.45 0.38
C GLY A 127 2.59 -0.65 1.66
N CYS A 128 3.01 0.43 2.29
CA CYS A 128 3.72 0.41 3.56
C CYS A 128 2.88 1.13 4.63
N THR A 129 2.46 0.35 5.64
CA THR A 129 1.69 0.83 6.79
C THR A 129 2.37 0.53 8.12
N LEU A 130 3.38 -0.36 8.13
CA LEU A 130 4.16 -0.69 9.32
C LEU A 130 5.24 0.35 9.54
N GLU A 131 5.23 0.98 10.70
CA GLU A 131 6.25 1.93 11.15
C GLU A 131 6.76 1.56 12.54
N VAL A 132 8.08 1.63 12.71
CA VAL A 132 8.77 1.45 14.00
C VAL A 132 9.90 2.47 14.10
N GLY A 133 9.85 3.35 15.10
CA GLY A 133 10.91 4.31 15.38
C GLY A 133 11.19 5.30 14.26
N GLY A 134 10.17 5.74 13.52
CA GLY A 134 10.31 6.71 12.42
C GLY A 134 10.73 6.10 11.10
N ILE A 135 10.74 4.77 10.98
CA ILE A 135 11.13 4.03 9.77
C ILE A 135 9.98 3.13 9.33
N GLY A 136 9.67 3.15 8.03
CA GLY A 136 8.74 2.20 7.43
C GLY A 136 9.38 0.82 7.25
N TYR A 137 8.59 -0.23 7.41
CA TYR A 137 9.03 -1.61 7.17
C TYR A 137 8.07 -2.35 6.24
N PHE A 138 8.64 -3.16 5.36
CA PHE A 138 7.88 -4.04 4.48
C PHE A 138 8.57 -5.42 4.38
N PRO A 139 7.81 -6.54 4.42
CA PRO A 139 6.35 -6.64 4.58
C PRO A 139 5.88 -6.62 6.06
N ASP A 140 4.61 -6.35 6.29
CA ASP A 140 3.95 -6.46 7.60
C ASP A 140 3.52 -7.90 7.93
N ALA A 141 3.41 -8.76 6.92
CA ALA A 141 3.12 -10.18 7.00
C ALA A 141 3.96 -10.98 5.98
N PRO A 142 4.21 -12.29 6.20
CA PRO A 142 4.98 -13.11 5.26
C PRO A 142 4.45 -13.03 3.83
N THR A 143 5.35 -12.84 2.85
CA THR A 143 5.00 -12.63 1.44
C THR A 143 6.00 -13.31 0.48
N GLU A 144 5.81 -14.57 0.18
CA GLU A 144 6.58 -15.27 -0.88
C GLU A 144 6.34 -14.63 -2.25
N ARG A 145 5.11 -14.15 -2.48
CA ARG A 145 4.76 -13.43 -3.72
C ARG A 145 5.58 -12.15 -3.87
N GLY A 146 5.84 -11.42 -2.78
CA GLY A 146 6.66 -10.20 -2.81
C GLY A 146 8.11 -10.50 -3.22
N VAL A 147 8.70 -11.57 -2.69
CA VAL A 147 10.03 -12.04 -3.06
C VAL A 147 10.08 -12.45 -4.53
N LYS A 148 9.11 -13.26 -4.98
CA LYS A 148 8.98 -13.68 -6.39
C LYS A 148 8.94 -12.49 -7.35
N HIS A 149 8.14 -11.46 -7.05
CA HIS A 149 8.02 -10.27 -7.90
C HIS A 149 9.35 -9.50 -8.01
N LEU A 150 10.17 -9.43 -6.94
CA LEU A 150 11.49 -8.81 -7.01
C LEU A 150 12.45 -9.57 -7.95
N HIS A 151 12.47 -10.90 -7.90
CA HIS A 151 13.25 -11.70 -8.83
C HIS A 151 12.78 -11.54 -10.28
N GLU A 152 11.47 -11.46 -10.52
CA GLU A 152 10.90 -11.24 -11.85
C GLU A 152 11.26 -9.85 -12.39
N LEU A 153 11.22 -8.80 -11.56
CA LEU A 153 11.68 -7.47 -11.95
C LEU A 153 13.18 -7.47 -12.30
N ALA A 154 14.03 -8.18 -11.51
CA ALA A 154 15.45 -8.32 -11.83
C ALA A 154 15.68 -9.01 -13.18
N GLN A 155 14.92 -10.07 -13.49
CA GLN A 155 14.97 -10.73 -14.79
C GLN A 155 14.49 -9.82 -15.93
N ALA A 156 13.39 -9.10 -15.74
CA ALA A 156 12.87 -8.16 -16.72
C ALA A 156 13.86 -7.01 -16.99
N GLN A 157 14.52 -6.50 -15.96
CA GLN A 157 15.54 -5.48 -16.09
C GLN A 157 16.70 -5.96 -16.99
N ARG A 158 17.19 -7.21 -16.77
CA ARG A 158 18.22 -7.85 -17.61
C ARG A 158 17.74 -8.09 -19.05
N ALA A 159 16.42 -8.24 -19.26
CA ALA A 159 15.77 -8.40 -20.57
C ALA A 159 15.51 -7.07 -21.30
N GLY A 160 15.96 -5.92 -20.76
CA GLY A 160 15.87 -4.61 -21.41
C GLY A 160 14.68 -3.75 -21.00
N TYR A 161 13.85 -4.19 -20.05
CA TYR A 161 12.86 -3.32 -19.43
C TYR A 161 13.54 -2.36 -18.43
N ARG A 162 12.89 -1.24 -18.16
CA ARG A 162 13.22 -0.37 -17.04
C ARG A 162 12.29 -0.69 -15.86
N CYS A 163 12.82 -1.29 -14.82
CA CYS A 163 12.01 -1.80 -13.72
C CYS A 163 12.15 -0.97 -12.46
N ALA A 164 11.05 -0.86 -11.71
CA ALA A 164 11.05 -0.28 -10.37
C ALA A 164 10.11 -1.03 -9.43
N VAL A 165 10.45 -1.03 -8.14
CA VAL A 165 9.52 -1.33 -7.04
C VAL A 165 9.24 -0.03 -6.31
N ALA A 166 7.96 0.31 -6.13
CA ALA A 166 7.51 1.52 -5.43
C ALA A 166 6.86 1.15 -4.09
N PHE A 167 7.44 1.63 -3.01
CA PHE A 167 6.82 1.58 -1.68
C PHE A 167 5.97 2.83 -1.50
N VAL A 168 4.64 2.65 -1.47
CA VAL A 168 3.68 3.72 -1.15
C VAL A 168 3.60 3.83 0.35
N ILE A 169 4.15 4.88 0.91
CA ILE A 169 4.20 5.15 2.35
C ILE A 169 2.87 5.80 2.73
N GLN A 170 1.95 5.00 3.27
CA GLN A 170 0.56 5.39 3.54
C GLN A 170 0.39 6.15 4.86
N MET A 171 1.39 6.94 5.25
CA MET A 171 1.45 7.72 6.49
C MET A 171 2.41 8.89 6.32
N GLU A 172 2.24 9.92 7.13
CA GLU A 172 3.11 11.10 7.10
C GLU A 172 4.35 10.92 7.99
N GLY A 173 5.37 11.74 7.76
CA GLY A 173 6.60 11.77 8.56
C GLY A 173 7.60 10.65 8.28
N ILE A 174 7.23 9.65 7.50
CA ILE A 174 8.10 8.52 7.11
C ILE A 174 8.61 8.74 5.69
N THR A 175 9.91 8.60 5.51
CA THR A 175 10.59 8.94 4.25
C THR A 175 11.38 7.80 3.63
N GLU A 176 11.50 6.66 4.34
CA GLU A 176 12.18 5.47 3.86
C GLU A 176 11.46 4.19 4.29
N VAL A 177 11.66 3.12 3.55
CA VAL A 177 11.16 1.79 3.88
C VAL A 177 12.32 0.80 3.87
N ARG A 178 12.41 0.01 4.93
CA ARG A 178 13.43 -1.06 5.06
C ARG A 178 12.80 -2.44 4.96
N PRO A 179 13.54 -3.44 4.46
CA PRO A 179 13.11 -4.83 4.51
C PRO A 179 12.85 -5.30 5.95
N ASN A 180 11.67 -5.86 6.18
CA ASN A 180 11.34 -6.51 7.45
C ASN A 180 11.79 -7.98 7.43
N VAL A 181 13.09 -8.17 7.61
CA VAL A 181 13.71 -9.50 7.59
C VAL A 181 13.24 -10.41 8.74
N GLY A 182 12.73 -9.83 9.82
CA GLY A 182 12.11 -10.61 10.90
C GLY A 182 10.77 -11.24 10.48
N THR A 183 10.09 -10.67 9.50
CA THR A 183 8.80 -11.18 8.98
C THR A 183 8.99 -12.02 7.73
N GLN A 184 9.90 -11.61 6.82
CA GLN A 184 10.24 -12.31 5.58
C GLN A 184 11.76 -12.20 5.35
N PRO A 185 12.55 -13.18 5.83
CA PRO A 185 14.02 -13.14 5.74
C PRO A 185 14.55 -12.98 4.32
N GLU A 186 13.89 -13.60 3.33
CA GLU A 186 14.32 -13.59 1.93
C GLU A 186 14.04 -12.27 1.22
N PHE A 187 13.21 -11.39 1.79
CA PHE A 187 12.83 -10.13 1.13
C PHE A 187 14.02 -9.16 1.02
N GLY A 188 14.86 -9.08 2.05
CA GLY A 188 16.06 -8.23 2.04
C GLY A 188 17.05 -8.63 0.93
N PRO A 189 17.50 -9.90 0.90
CA PRO A 189 18.36 -10.40 -0.18
C PRO A 189 17.76 -10.24 -1.58
N ALA A 190 16.46 -10.51 -1.77
CA ALA A 190 15.80 -10.35 -3.06
C ALA A 190 15.75 -8.87 -3.51
N LEU A 191 15.52 -7.93 -2.57
CA LEU A 191 15.57 -6.50 -2.87
C LEU A 191 16.99 -6.05 -3.24
N ALA A 192 18.01 -6.55 -2.55
CA ALA A 192 19.41 -6.26 -2.87
C ALA A 192 19.80 -6.81 -4.25
N GLU A 193 19.38 -8.04 -4.61
CA GLU A 193 19.57 -8.60 -5.94
C GLU A 193 18.88 -7.77 -7.02
N ALA A 194 17.65 -7.35 -6.79
CA ALA A 194 16.91 -6.51 -7.73
C ALA A 194 17.61 -5.16 -7.96
N LYS A 195 18.08 -4.50 -6.88
CA LYS A 195 18.90 -3.27 -6.98
C LYS A 195 20.19 -3.50 -7.77
N ALA A 196 20.92 -4.57 -7.49
CA ALA A 196 22.14 -4.93 -8.21
C ALA A 196 21.89 -5.20 -9.71
N ALA A 197 20.71 -5.68 -10.08
CA ALA A 197 20.29 -5.84 -11.47
C ALA A 197 19.88 -4.51 -12.14
N GLY A 198 19.78 -3.40 -11.39
CA GLY A 198 19.39 -2.08 -11.88
C GLY A 198 17.90 -1.74 -11.70
N VAL A 199 17.15 -2.55 -10.93
CA VAL A 199 15.77 -2.20 -10.54
C VAL A 199 15.81 -1.02 -9.57
N ARG A 200 15.07 0.05 -9.90
CA ARG A 200 14.97 1.22 -9.02
C ARG A 200 14.06 0.92 -7.83
N VAL A 201 14.43 1.43 -6.67
CA VAL A 201 13.57 1.44 -5.49
C VAL A 201 13.04 2.86 -5.31
N LEU A 202 11.73 3.01 -5.25
CA LEU A 202 11.07 4.30 -5.11
C LEU A 202 10.31 4.34 -3.77
N PHE A 203 10.45 5.42 -3.05
CA PHE A 203 9.61 5.76 -1.91
C PHE A 203 8.64 6.85 -2.34
N LEU A 204 7.34 6.52 -2.36
CA LEU A 204 6.26 7.43 -2.70
C LEU A 204 5.59 7.89 -1.41
N LEU A 205 5.94 9.09 -0.98
CA LEU A 205 5.46 9.69 0.27
C LEU A 205 4.04 10.22 0.06
N CYS A 206 3.13 9.89 0.97
CA CYS A 206 1.74 10.28 0.86
C CYS A 206 1.32 11.27 1.93
N HIS A 207 0.44 12.20 1.54
CA HIS A 207 -0.44 12.93 2.45
C HIS A 207 -1.72 12.12 2.68
N VAL A 208 -2.11 11.97 3.95
CA VAL A 208 -3.32 11.22 4.37
C VAL A 208 -4.40 12.21 4.78
N GLY A 209 -5.13 12.71 3.81
CA GLY A 209 -6.28 13.60 4.05
C GLY A 209 -7.44 12.89 4.75
N ARG A 210 -8.50 13.65 5.12
CA ARG A 210 -9.69 13.07 5.76
C ARG A 210 -10.34 11.98 4.90
N ASP A 211 -10.49 12.26 3.61
CA ASP A 211 -11.16 11.43 2.62
C ASP A 211 -10.25 11.10 1.42
N SER A 212 -8.92 11.25 1.55
CA SER A 212 -8.01 11.13 0.42
C SER A 212 -6.65 10.56 0.82
N LEU A 213 -5.98 9.98 -0.18
CA LEU A 213 -4.57 9.64 -0.17
C LEU A 213 -3.94 10.25 -1.43
N GLU A 214 -2.84 10.98 -1.28
CA GLU A 214 -2.17 11.65 -2.40
C GLU A 214 -0.65 11.47 -2.27
N ILE A 215 0.02 11.11 -3.37
CA ILE A 215 1.49 11.10 -3.45
C ILE A 215 1.96 12.55 -3.58
N VAL A 216 2.72 13.02 -2.62
CA VAL A 216 3.23 14.41 -2.56
C VAL A 216 4.71 14.51 -2.88
N GLU A 217 5.46 13.42 -2.71
CA GLU A 217 6.90 13.40 -2.96
C GLU A 217 7.35 12.01 -3.41
N GLN A 218 8.36 11.97 -4.30
CA GLN A 218 9.08 10.75 -4.67
C GLN A 218 10.53 10.86 -4.22
N ARG A 219 11.03 9.80 -3.58
CA ARG A 219 12.46 9.63 -3.25
C ARG A 219 12.99 8.34 -3.83
N GLU A 220 14.29 8.27 -4.03
CA GLU A 220 15.00 7.03 -4.37
C GLU A 220 15.54 6.38 -3.11
N GLY A 221 15.42 5.02 -3.04
CA GLY A 221 15.86 4.20 -1.92
C GLY A 221 17.12 3.37 -2.19
#